data_af8f9ef241d8eb76baaa5b6835d8535d
#
_entry.id   af8f9ef241d8eb76baaa5b6835d8535d
#
_cell.length_a   1.000
_cell.length_b   1.000
_cell.length_c   1.000
_cell.angle_alpha   90.00
_cell.angle_beta   90.00
_cell.angle_gamma   90.00
#
_symmetry.space_group_name_H-M   'P 1'
#
loop_
_entity.id
_entity.type
_entity.pdbx_description
1 polymer ?
#
loop_
_entity_poly.entity_id
_entity_poly.type
_entity_poly.pdbx_seq_one_letter_code
_entity_poly.pdbx_strand_id
1 'polypeptide(L)' 'MKTEWIYCPICGSKTRVKIKKDTVARNLPVFCPKCKNTFNADIKLGFDVQTKLYTD' A
#
# COMPACT_ATOMS: atom_id res chain seq x y z
N MET A 1 -11.73 -8.74 -13.79
CA MET A 1 -11.31 -7.54 -13.05
C MET A 1 -9.91 -7.73 -12.50
N LYS A 2 -9.05 -6.75 -12.71
CA LYS A 2 -7.69 -6.82 -12.18
C LYS A 2 -7.61 -6.18 -10.81
N THR A 3 -6.88 -6.82 -9.92
CA THR A 3 -6.54 -6.27 -8.61
C THR A 3 -5.04 -6.35 -8.42
N GLU A 4 -4.52 -5.46 -7.60
CA GLU A 4 -3.10 -5.43 -7.28
C GLU A 4 -2.92 -5.41 -5.77
N TRP A 5 -1.88 -6.08 -5.30
CA TRP A 5 -1.52 -6.04 -3.90
C TRP A 5 -0.62 -4.84 -3.63
N ILE A 6 -0.75 -4.26 -2.44
CA ILE A 6 0.20 -3.25 -1.99
C ILE A 6 1.40 -3.97 -1.38
N TYR A 7 2.59 -3.53 -1.77
CA TYR A 7 3.84 -4.12 -1.28
C TYR A 7 4.50 -3.20 -0.28
N CYS A 8 5.10 -3.80 0.73
CA CYS A 8 5.82 -3.07 1.77
C CYS A 8 7.09 -2.46 1.20
N PRO A 9 7.33 -1.15 1.39
CA PRO A 9 8.55 -0.52 0.89
C PRO A 9 9.78 -0.87 1.74
N ILE A 10 9.57 -1.47 2.89
CA ILE A 10 10.65 -1.79 3.81
C ILE A 10 11.23 -3.18 3.53
N CYS A 11 10.37 -4.18 3.47
CA CYS A 11 10.81 -5.56 3.26
C CYS A 11 10.47 -6.11 1.89
N GLY A 12 9.68 -5.38 1.08
CA GLY A 12 9.29 -5.80 -0.26
C GLY A 12 8.25 -6.90 -0.30
N SER A 13 7.66 -7.25 0.82
CA SER A 13 6.69 -8.33 0.88
C SER A 13 5.28 -7.84 0.57
N LYS A 14 4.47 -8.73 0.04
CA LYS A 14 3.08 -8.45 -0.24
C LYS A 14 2.32 -8.27 1.07
N THR A 15 1.59 -7.17 1.17
CA THR A 15 0.73 -6.93 2.33
C THR A 15 -0.63 -7.59 2.13
N ARG A 16 -1.54 -7.35 3.05
CA ARG A 16 -2.90 -7.87 2.95
C ARG A 16 -3.87 -6.90 2.30
N VAL A 17 -3.37 -5.82 1.76
CA VAL A 17 -4.21 -4.80 1.14
C VAL A 17 -4.21 -4.98 -0.36
N LYS A 18 -5.40 -5.08 -0.92
CA LYS A 18 -5.62 -5.22 -2.35
C LYS A 18 -6.34 -4.00 -2.88
N ILE A 19 -5.95 -3.56 -4.07
CA ILE A 19 -6.58 -2.40 -4.70
C ILE A 19 -7.07 -2.76 -6.08
N LYS A 20 -8.04 -1.98 -6.56
CA LYS A 20 -8.58 -2.10 -7.90
C LYS A 20 -8.10 -0.94 -8.75
N LYS A 21 -8.37 -1.04 -10.05
CA LYS A 21 -7.98 0.01 -10.99
C LYS A 21 -8.56 1.37 -10.63
N ASP A 22 -9.76 1.40 -10.08
CA ASP A 22 -10.45 2.64 -9.71
C ASP A 22 -10.30 3.01 -8.24
N THR A 23 -9.45 2.32 -7.51
CA THR A 23 -9.23 2.62 -6.10
C THR A 23 -8.44 3.92 -5.95
N VAL A 24 -8.96 4.82 -5.12
CA VAL A 24 -8.31 6.07 -4.79
C VAL A 24 -8.28 6.21 -3.27
N ALA A 25 -7.11 6.45 -2.72
CA ALA A 25 -6.96 6.64 -1.28
C ALA A 25 -5.76 7.52 -1.00
N ARG A 26 -5.84 8.30 0.08
CA ARG A 26 -4.75 9.15 0.52
C ARG A 26 -4.42 8.84 1.97
N ASN A 27 -3.12 8.84 2.29
CA ASN A 27 -2.64 8.58 3.64
C ASN A 27 -3.24 7.32 4.23
N LEU A 28 -3.35 6.29 3.42
CA LEU A 28 -3.89 5.02 3.89
C LEU A 28 -2.83 4.30 4.72
N PRO A 29 -3.06 4.11 6.02
CA PRO A 29 -2.09 3.37 6.82
C PRO A 29 -2.17 1.88 6.47
N VAL A 30 -1.03 1.31 6.13
CA VAL A 30 -0.95 -0.10 5.77
C VAL A 30 0.05 -0.77 6.70
N PHE A 31 -0.37 -1.86 7.31
CA PHE A 31 0.49 -2.64 8.19
C PHE A 31 1.06 -3.83 7.44
N CYS A 32 2.37 -3.99 7.49
CA CYS A 32 3.03 -5.16 6.93
C CYS A 32 3.22 -6.20 8.03
N PRO A 33 2.54 -7.34 7.95
CA PRO A 33 2.65 -8.34 8.99
C PRO A 33 4.00 -9.06 9.00
N LYS A 34 4.75 -8.96 7.92
CA LYS A 34 6.01 -9.65 7.80
C LYS A 34 7.13 -8.94 8.55
N CYS A 35 7.26 -7.64 8.34
CA CYS A 35 8.27 -6.86 9.06
C CYS A 35 7.68 -6.08 10.24
N LYS A 36 6.36 -6.15 10.41
CA LYS A 36 5.63 -5.51 11.52
C LYS A 36 5.82 -4.01 11.56
N ASN A 37 5.92 -3.40 10.39
CA ASN A 37 6.02 -1.95 10.27
C ASN A 37 4.78 -1.40 9.59
N THR A 38 4.44 -0.15 9.92
CA THR A 38 3.34 0.54 9.28
C THR A 38 3.90 1.59 8.33
N PHE A 39 3.24 1.75 7.19
CA PHE A 39 3.60 2.79 6.24
C PHE A 39 2.34 3.39 5.65
N ASN A 40 2.47 4.58 5.06
CA ASN A 40 1.35 5.25 4.41
C ASN A 40 1.40 5.00 2.92
N ALA A 41 0.23 4.76 2.34
CA ALA A 41 0.10 4.55 0.89
C ALA A 41 -0.84 5.59 0.31
N ASP A 42 -0.42 6.19 -0.81
CA ASP A 42 -1.27 7.05 -1.62
C ASP A 42 -1.60 6.30 -2.89
N ILE A 43 -2.88 6.13 -3.16
CA ILE A 43 -3.36 5.34 -4.30
C ILE A 43 -4.15 6.23 -5.22
N LYS A 44 -3.80 6.21 -6.50
CA LYS A 44 -4.49 6.96 -7.54
C LYS A 44 -5.03 6.01 -8.59
N LEU A 45 -5.87 6.53 -9.49
CA LEU A 45 -6.44 5.74 -10.56
C LEU A 45 -5.35 5.07 -11.40
N GLY A 46 -5.63 3.86 -11.87
CA GLY A 46 -4.71 3.15 -12.75
C GLY A 46 -3.59 2.45 -12.02
N PHE A 47 -3.81 2.02 -10.79
CA PHE A 47 -2.81 1.32 -9.97
C PHE A 47 -1.57 2.17 -9.67
N ASP A 48 -1.76 3.47 -9.61
CA ASP A 48 -0.66 4.38 -9.26
C ASP A 48 -0.55 4.43 -7.73
N VAL A 49 0.39 3.68 -7.19
CA VAL A 49 0.58 3.55 -5.75
C VAL A 49 1.92 4.13 -5.36
N GLN A 50 1.90 5.05 -4.41
CA GLN A 50 3.10 5.61 -3.81
C GLN A 50 3.08 5.31 -2.31
N THR A 51 4.21 4.88 -1.80
CA THR A 51 4.31 4.53 -0.39
C THR A 51 5.32 5.43 0.30
N LYS A 52 5.02 5.77 1.56
CA LYS A 52 5.91 6.56 2.39
C LYS A 52 6.03 5.89 3.74
N LEU A 53 7.21 5.98 4.32
CA LEU A 53 7.41 5.46 5.67
C LEU A 53 6.59 6.28 6.66
N TYR A 54 5.99 5.58 7.61
CA TYR A 54 5.23 6.22 8.65
C TYR A 54 6.18 6.85 9.66
N THR A 55 6.12 8.17 9.76
CA THR A 55 6.90 8.90 10.76
C THR A 55 5.98 9.75 11.61
N ASP A 56 6.20 9.70 12.88
CA ASP A 56 5.45 10.56 13.81
C ASP A 56 5.97 11.98 13.78
#